data_7ac391b88fd293bcd81fc1d052c3fa34
#
_entry.id   7ac391b88fd293bcd81fc1d052c3fa34
#
_cell.length_a   1.000
_cell.length_b   1.000
_cell.length_c   1.000
_cell.angle_alpha   90.00
_cell.angle_beta   90.00
_cell.angle_gamma   90.00
#
_symmetry.space_group_name_H-M   'P 1'
#
loop_
_entity.id
_entity.type
_entity.pdbx_description
1 polymer ?
#
loop_
_entity_poly.entity_id
_entity_poly.type
_entity_poly.pdbx_seq_one_letter_code
_entity_poly.pdbx_strand_id
1 'polypeptide(L)'
;TEAPADILVIDRLLKSVFETDAEANLVMSLRENSHLTLSLVACSDEGEVIGHLMFSPITLNGHDHNWQGLAPLAVKEEYRNQGIAKSLVEDAFSTLVDFGYPACVVLGDPAYYGRFGFKAASEFGLSCTWDVPEGAFQAIELVEGALAGHAGEIAYSPEFNDL
;
A
#
# COMPACT_ATOMS: atom_id res chain seq x y z
N THR A 1 -6.40 10.99 6.75
CA THR A 1 -6.77 9.77 7.50
C THR A 1 -8.26 9.49 7.31
N GLU A 2 -8.62 8.22 7.14
CA GLU A 2 -10.04 7.87 7.01
C GLU A 2 -10.79 8.13 8.31
N ALA A 3 -12.03 8.62 8.18
CA ALA A 3 -12.98 8.75 9.28
C ALA A 3 -14.01 7.63 9.21
N PRO A 4 -14.74 7.32 10.29
CA PRO A 4 -15.79 6.28 10.25
C PRO A 4 -16.81 6.49 9.12
N ALA A 5 -17.15 7.73 8.81
CA ALA A 5 -18.07 8.04 7.71
C ALA A 5 -17.53 7.70 6.34
N ASP A 6 -16.21 7.52 6.20
CA ASP A 6 -15.57 7.22 4.92
C ASP A 6 -15.61 5.73 4.56
N ILE A 7 -15.89 4.85 5.51
CA ILE A 7 -15.77 3.39 5.32
C ILE A 7 -16.58 2.88 4.13
N LEU A 8 -17.87 3.20 4.06
CA LEU A 8 -18.72 2.78 2.97
C LEU A 8 -18.41 3.50 1.65
N VAL A 9 -17.96 4.74 1.73
CA VAL A 9 -17.57 5.52 0.56
C VAL A 9 -16.30 4.93 -0.06
N ILE A 10 -15.31 4.54 0.77
CA ILE A 10 -14.11 3.84 0.32
C ILE A 10 -14.47 2.53 -0.36
N ASP A 11 -15.36 1.74 0.24
CA ASP A 11 -15.82 0.48 -0.33
C ASP A 11 -16.38 0.68 -1.74
N ARG A 12 -17.22 1.68 -1.92
CA ARG A 12 -17.79 2.03 -3.23
C ARG A 12 -16.73 2.50 -4.22
N LEU A 13 -15.77 3.30 -3.76
CA LEU A 13 -14.66 3.76 -4.60
C LEU A 13 -13.87 2.58 -5.14
N LEU A 14 -13.47 1.65 -4.28
CA LEU A 14 -12.68 0.49 -4.66
C LEU A 14 -13.44 -0.40 -5.65
N LYS A 15 -14.73 -0.60 -5.45
CA LYS A 15 -15.58 -1.36 -6.37
C LYS A 15 -15.70 -0.69 -7.74
N SER A 16 -15.60 0.63 -7.79
CA SER A 16 -15.67 1.38 -9.06
C SER A 16 -14.35 1.40 -9.82
N VAL A 17 -13.22 1.33 -9.12
CA VAL A 17 -11.87 1.43 -9.71
C VAL A 17 -11.35 0.07 -10.18
N PHE A 18 -11.58 -0.99 -9.39
CA PHE A 18 -11.08 -2.33 -9.70
C PHE A 18 -12.16 -3.19 -10.35
N GLU A 19 -11.72 -4.14 -11.16
CA GLU A 19 -12.64 -5.01 -11.95
C GLU A 19 -13.49 -5.93 -11.07
N THR A 20 -12.97 -6.28 -9.87
CA THR A 20 -13.66 -7.18 -8.93
C THR A 20 -13.81 -6.50 -7.58
N ASP A 21 -14.59 -7.12 -6.69
CA ASP A 21 -14.78 -6.65 -5.32
C ASP A 21 -13.63 -7.10 -4.40
N ALA A 22 -12.62 -7.80 -4.92
CA ALA A 22 -11.55 -8.38 -4.11
C ALA A 22 -10.81 -7.32 -3.28
N GLU A 23 -10.49 -6.18 -3.87
CA GLU A 23 -9.78 -5.09 -3.18
C GLU A 23 -10.65 -4.45 -2.10
N ALA A 24 -11.92 -4.25 -2.38
CA ALA A 24 -12.85 -3.71 -1.38
C ALA A 24 -13.04 -4.68 -0.20
N ASN A 25 -13.15 -5.98 -0.49
CA ASN A 25 -13.27 -7.02 0.53
C ASN A 25 -11.98 -7.12 1.36
N LEU A 26 -10.82 -7.00 0.72
CA LEU A 26 -9.52 -6.98 1.40
C LEU A 26 -9.46 -5.85 2.44
N VAL A 27 -9.83 -4.64 2.05
CA VAL A 27 -9.81 -3.47 2.94
C VAL A 27 -10.74 -3.67 4.12
N MET A 28 -11.94 -4.20 3.88
CA MET A 28 -12.88 -4.49 4.97
C MET A 28 -12.32 -5.53 5.93
N SER A 29 -11.71 -6.61 5.41
CA SER A 29 -11.11 -7.66 6.23
C SER A 29 -9.95 -7.14 7.06
N LEU A 30 -9.06 -6.33 6.48
CA LEU A 30 -7.94 -5.73 7.19
C LEU A 30 -8.43 -4.82 8.32
N ARG A 31 -9.50 -4.08 8.07
CA ARG A 31 -10.10 -3.20 9.07
C ARG A 31 -10.74 -4.01 10.21
N GLU A 32 -11.52 -5.03 9.88
CA GLU A 32 -12.20 -5.88 10.86
C GLU A 32 -11.21 -6.63 11.76
N ASN A 33 -10.08 -7.07 11.21
CA ASN A 33 -9.07 -7.84 11.93
C ASN A 33 -8.01 -6.95 12.60
N SER A 34 -8.15 -5.63 12.52
CA SER A 34 -7.18 -4.67 13.07
C SER A 34 -5.77 -4.83 12.47
N HIS A 35 -5.67 -5.25 11.21
CA HIS A 35 -4.42 -5.37 10.47
C HIS A 35 -4.16 -4.17 9.56
N LEU A 36 -4.82 -3.07 9.82
CA LEU A 36 -4.66 -1.80 9.12
C LEU A 36 -3.67 -0.92 9.91
N THR A 37 -2.62 -0.46 9.25
CA THR A 37 -1.67 0.49 9.84
C THR A 37 -2.06 1.93 9.53
N LEU A 38 -2.35 2.22 8.26
CA LEU A 38 -2.67 3.58 7.82
C LEU A 38 -3.65 3.49 6.65
N SER A 39 -4.69 4.32 6.71
CA SER A 39 -5.65 4.48 5.61
C SER A 39 -5.85 5.96 5.35
N LEU A 40 -5.55 6.41 4.13
CA LEU A 40 -5.70 7.80 3.74
C LEU A 40 -6.72 7.92 2.62
N VAL A 41 -7.44 9.05 2.63
CA VAL A 41 -8.36 9.41 1.55
C VAL A 41 -7.96 10.74 0.96
N ALA A 42 -8.20 10.89 -0.35
CA ALA A 42 -8.13 12.18 -1.02
C ALA A 42 -9.56 12.61 -1.37
N CYS A 43 -9.87 13.87 -1.10
CA CYS A 43 -11.20 14.42 -1.36
C CYS A 43 -11.13 15.52 -2.43
N SER A 44 -12.18 15.62 -3.23
CA SER A 44 -12.36 16.74 -4.16
C SER A 44 -12.71 18.03 -3.39
N ASP A 45 -12.76 19.14 -4.10
CA ASP A 45 -13.15 20.43 -3.52
C ASP A 45 -14.59 20.42 -2.97
N GLU A 46 -15.43 19.50 -3.47
CA GLU A 46 -16.80 19.31 -2.99
C GLU A 46 -16.90 18.28 -1.84
N GLY A 47 -15.76 17.76 -1.37
CA GLY A 47 -15.73 16.78 -0.29
C GLY A 47 -15.98 15.34 -0.71
N GLU A 48 -16.02 15.04 -2.01
CA GLU A 48 -16.16 13.67 -2.50
C GLU A 48 -14.84 12.91 -2.33
N VAL A 49 -14.88 11.68 -1.80
CA VAL A 49 -13.70 10.81 -1.73
C VAL A 49 -13.37 10.33 -3.14
N ILE A 50 -12.23 10.72 -3.65
CA ILE A 50 -11.78 10.44 -5.00
C ILE A 50 -10.52 9.58 -5.08
N GLY A 51 -9.87 9.35 -3.96
CA GLY A 51 -8.68 8.49 -3.88
C GLY A 51 -8.55 7.84 -2.51
N HIS A 52 -7.85 6.71 -2.49
CA HIS A 52 -7.62 5.95 -1.27
C HIS A 52 -6.33 5.17 -1.36
N LEU A 53 -5.60 5.08 -0.24
CA LEU A 53 -4.53 4.10 -0.08
C LEU A 53 -4.57 3.52 1.32
N MET A 54 -4.01 2.32 1.45
CA MET A 54 -3.91 1.63 2.73
C MET A 54 -2.56 0.94 2.85
N PHE A 55 -2.01 0.97 4.06
CA PHE A 55 -0.83 0.20 4.44
C PHE A 55 -1.20 -0.81 5.51
N SER A 56 -0.60 -1.98 5.42
CA SER A 56 -0.78 -3.05 6.39
C SER A 56 0.56 -3.69 6.73
N PRO A 57 0.68 -4.34 7.91
CA PRO A 57 1.94 -4.94 8.35
C PRO A 57 2.36 -6.10 7.44
N ILE A 58 3.69 -6.21 7.26
CA ILE A 58 4.31 -7.36 6.60
C ILE A 58 5.37 -7.95 7.52
N THR A 59 5.78 -9.16 7.23
CA THR A 59 6.86 -9.83 7.96
C THR A 59 8.00 -10.21 7.02
N LEU A 60 9.21 -10.31 7.57
CA LEU A 60 10.38 -10.85 6.89
C LEU A 60 10.75 -12.16 7.57
N ASN A 61 10.71 -13.26 6.84
CA ASN A 61 10.98 -14.60 7.39
C ASN A 61 10.17 -14.89 8.66
N GLY A 62 8.93 -14.39 8.72
CA GLY A 62 8.03 -14.58 9.86
C GLY A 62 8.20 -13.57 11.01
N HIS A 63 9.10 -12.59 10.88
CA HIS A 63 9.36 -11.61 11.93
C HIS A 63 8.91 -10.21 11.51
N ASP A 64 8.35 -9.45 12.46
CA ASP A 64 7.94 -8.07 12.27
C ASP A 64 9.15 -7.14 12.42
N HIS A 65 9.39 -6.30 11.41
CA HIS A 65 10.43 -5.29 11.40
C HIS A 65 9.85 -3.86 11.32
N ASN A 66 8.55 -3.70 11.57
CA ASN A 66 7.80 -2.46 11.37
C ASN A 66 7.78 -2.02 9.90
N TRP A 67 7.90 -2.96 8.97
CA TRP A 67 7.76 -2.69 7.55
C TRP A 67 6.30 -2.83 7.13
N GLN A 68 5.91 -2.09 6.11
CA GLN A 68 4.51 -2.01 5.69
C GLN A 68 4.35 -2.36 4.21
N GLY A 69 3.21 -2.93 3.87
CA GLY A 69 2.83 -3.20 2.49
C GLY A 69 1.77 -2.19 2.03
N LEU A 70 1.99 -1.60 0.87
CA LEU A 70 1.02 -0.71 0.23
C LEU A 70 0.05 -1.52 -0.62
N ALA A 71 -1.21 -1.53 -0.25
CA ALA A 71 -2.30 -2.08 -1.04
C ALA A 71 -3.63 -1.85 -0.32
N PRO A 72 -4.67 -1.41 -1.01
CA PRO A 72 -4.66 -0.93 -2.39
C PRO A 72 -4.27 0.54 -2.50
N LEU A 73 -4.07 0.99 -3.74
CA LEU A 73 -3.98 2.41 -4.09
C LEU A 73 -4.98 2.64 -5.23
N ALA A 74 -5.92 3.53 -5.04
CA ALA A 74 -6.97 3.80 -6.00
C ALA A 74 -7.23 5.29 -6.17
N VAL A 75 -7.43 5.72 -7.42
CA VAL A 75 -7.87 7.08 -7.75
C VAL A 75 -9.00 6.95 -8.76
N LYS A 76 -10.08 7.68 -8.53
CA LYS A 76 -11.23 7.71 -9.44
C LYS A 76 -10.78 8.09 -10.85
N GLU A 77 -11.29 7.42 -11.87
CA GLU A 77 -10.84 7.59 -13.25
C GLU A 77 -10.86 9.05 -13.71
N GLU A 78 -11.92 9.80 -13.38
CA GLU A 78 -12.05 11.20 -13.76
C GLU A 78 -11.01 12.12 -13.15
N TYR A 79 -10.33 11.68 -12.09
CA TYR A 79 -9.35 12.46 -11.36
C TYR A 79 -7.92 11.98 -11.56
N ARG A 80 -7.69 11.01 -12.46
CA ARG A 80 -6.33 10.51 -12.74
C ARG A 80 -5.51 11.55 -13.49
N ASN A 81 -4.19 11.40 -13.42
CA ASN A 81 -3.20 12.30 -14.04
C ASN A 81 -3.25 13.73 -13.50
N GLN A 82 -3.70 13.91 -12.25
CA GLN A 82 -3.76 15.20 -11.57
C GLN A 82 -2.87 15.25 -10.32
N GLY A 83 -1.99 14.26 -10.13
CA GLY A 83 -1.08 14.22 -9.00
C GLY A 83 -1.70 13.72 -7.69
N ILE A 84 -2.91 13.16 -7.70
CA ILE A 84 -3.60 12.72 -6.49
C ILE A 84 -2.90 11.52 -5.86
N ALA A 85 -2.54 10.52 -6.66
CA ALA A 85 -1.80 9.34 -6.16
C ALA A 85 -0.47 9.75 -5.55
N LYS A 86 0.26 10.64 -6.23
CA LYS A 86 1.53 11.16 -5.72
C LYS A 86 1.36 11.85 -4.38
N SER A 87 0.35 12.69 -4.25
CA SER A 87 0.03 13.40 -3.02
C SER A 87 -0.29 12.44 -1.88
N LEU A 88 -1.12 11.42 -2.16
CA LEU A 88 -1.45 10.39 -1.18
C LEU A 88 -0.21 9.63 -0.71
N VAL A 89 0.65 9.21 -1.64
CA VAL A 89 1.86 8.44 -1.33
C VAL A 89 2.86 9.28 -0.52
N GLU A 90 3.08 10.53 -0.92
CA GLU A 90 4.00 11.43 -0.20
C GLU A 90 3.53 11.68 1.23
N ASP A 91 2.25 11.96 1.43
CA ASP A 91 1.67 12.16 2.75
C ASP A 91 1.77 10.89 3.59
N ALA A 92 1.52 9.74 2.98
CA ALA A 92 1.63 8.45 3.66
C ALA A 92 3.06 8.17 4.11
N PHE A 93 4.04 8.40 3.24
CA PHE A 93 5.45 8.17 3.58
C PHE A 93 5.89 9.05 4.75
N SER A 94 5.51 10.32 4.74
CA SER A 94 5.80 11.24 5.84
C SER A 94 5.19 10.74 7.15
N THR A 95 3.94 10.32 7.11
CA THR A 95 3.23 9.80 8.29
C THR A 95 3.87 8.51 8.81
N LEU A 96 4.25 7.60 7.92
CA LEU A 96 4.88 6.34 8.30
C LEU A 96 6.24 6.57 8.98
N VAL A 97 7.04 7.49 8.45
CA VAL A 97 8.33 7.85 9.07
C VAL A 97 8.11 8.41 10.47
N ASP A 98 7.15 9.31 10.64
CA ASP A 98 6.82 9.91 11.93
C ASP A 98 6.37 8.86 12.95
N PHE A 99 5.72 7.78 12.49
CA PHE A 99 5.25 6.71 13.35
C PHE A 99 6.29 5.60 13.59
N GLY A 100 7.47 5.70 12.95
CA GLY A 100 8.55 4.73 13.15
C GLY A 100 8.51 3.54 12.20
N TYR A 101 7.87 3.66 11.06
CA TYR A 101 7.83 2.61 10.02
C TYR A 101 8.83 2.96 8.91
N PRO A 102 10.01 2.30 8.86
CA PRO A 102 11.12 2.80 8.06
C PRO A 102 11.17 2.29 6.62
N ALA A 103 10.34 1.32 6.25
CA ALA A 103 10.39 0.73 4.92
C ALA A 103 9.02 0.22 4.49
N CYS A 104 8.80 0.19 3.16
CA CYS A 104 7.56 -0.29 2.56
C CYS A 104 7.85 -1.18 1.37
N VAL A 105 6.90 -2.07 1.07
CA VAL A 105 6.90 -2.88 -0.14
C VAL A 105 5.59 -2.65 -0.91
N VAL A 106 5.61 -2.98 -2.20
CA VAL A 106 4.43 -2.94 -3.07
C VAL A 106 4.56 -3.98 -4.15
N LEU A 107 3.43 -4.49 -4.62
CA LEU A 107 3.35 -5.40 -5.75
C LEU A 107 2.58 -4.71 -6.87
N GLY A 108 3.20 -4.49 -8.01
CA GLY A 108 2.55 -3.84 -9.14
C GLY A 108 3.50 -3.43 -10.26
N ASP A 109 3.06 -2.51 -11.11
CA ASP A 109 3.82 -2.05 -12.26
C ASP A 109 5.06 -1.24 -11.83
N PRO A 110 6.28 -1.70 -12.19
CA PRO A 110 7.51 -0.98 -11.84
C PRO A 110 7.57 0.43 -12.41
N ALA A 111 7.03 0.64 -13.61
CA ALA A 111 7.03 1.97 -14.23
C ALA A 111 6.13 2.94 -13.45
N TYR A 112 5.04 2.44 -12.86
CA TYR A 112 4.13 3.23 -12.06
C TYR A 112 4.72 3.55 -10.69
N TYR A 113 5.10 2.52 -9.93
CA TYR A 113 5.57 2.70 -8.55
C TYR A 113 6.99 3.24 -8.46
N GLY A 114 7.81 3.04 -9.49
CA GLY A 114 9.14 3.64 -9.58
C GLY A 114 9.11 5.17 -9.48
N ARG A 115 8.02 5.80 -9.89
CA ARG A 115 7.84 7.25 -9.77
C ARG A 115 7.86 7.74 -8.32
N PHE A 116 7.52 6.88 -7.37
CA PHE A 116 7.49 7.19 -5.94
C PHE A 116 8.78 6.80 -5.22
N GLY A 117 9.75 6.24 -5.95
CA GLY A 117 11.03 5.84 -5.39
C GLY A 117 11.18 4.34 -5.11
N PHE A 118 10.17 3.53 -5.42
CA PHE A 118 10.27 2.09 -5.28
C PHE A 118 11.28 1.51 -6.28
N LYS A 119 12.01 0.49 -5.84
CA LYS A 119 12.96 -0.26 -6.65
C LYS A 119 12.65 -1.74 -6.55
N ALA A 120 13.13 -2.54 -7.50
CA ALA A 120 12.92 -3.98 -7.43
C ALA A 120 13.39 -4.53 -6.07
N ALA A 121 12.53 -5.30 -5.42
CA ALA A 121 12.84 -5.83 -4.09
C ALA A 121 14.06 -6.76 -4.13
N SER A 122 14.33 -7.40 -5.27
CA SER A 122 15.52 -8.24 -5.47
C SER A 122 16.82 -7.47 -5.27
N GLU A 123 16.83 -6.16 -5.50
CA GLU A 123 18.02 -5.33 -5.24
C GLU A 123 18.38 -5.30 -3.75
N PHE A 124 17.42 -5.59 -2.89
CA PHE A 124 17.61 -5.64 -1.43
C PHE A 124 17.68 -7.08 -0.90
N GLY A 125 17.64 -8.07 -1.79
CA GLY A 125 17.61 -9.47 -1.38
C GLY A 125 16.24 -9.95 -0.87
N LEU A 126 15.17 -9.25 -1.22
CA LEU A 126 13.80 -9.55 -0.75
C LEU A 126 13.00 -10.24 -1.84
N SER A 127 12.20 -11.23 -1.43
CA SER A 127 11.22 -11.91 -2.27
C SER A 127 9.87 -11.94 -1.56
N CYS A 128 8.80 -12.28 -2.27
CA CYS A 128 7.50 -12.46 -1.66
C CYS A 128 7.05 -13.92 -1.76
N THR A 129 5.99 -14.28 -1.02
CA THR A 129 5.47 -15.65 -0.97
C THR A 129 4.78 -16.07 -2.26
N TRP A 130 4.42 -15.13 -3.12
CA TRP A 130 3.74 -15.41 -4.39
C TRP A 130 4.73 -15.43 -5.55
N ASP A 131 4.40 -16.22 -6.57
CA ASP A 131 5.12 -16.20 -7.84
C ASP A 131 4.61 -15.01 -8.67
N VAL A 132 5.48 -14.05 -8.92
CA VAL A 132 5.10 -12.79 -9.58
C VAL A 132 6.10 -12.47 -10.69
N PRO A 133 5.71 -11.65 -11.70
CA PRO A 133 6.63 -11.20 -12.74
C PRO A 133 7.86 -10.50 -12.16
N GLU A 134 9.00 -10.65 -12.83
CA GLU A 134 10.23 -9.99 -12.43
C GLU A 134 10.04 -8.48 -12.36
N GLY A 135 10.51 -7.88 -11.27
CA GLY A 135 10.40 -6.43 -11.04
C GLY A 135 9.04 -5.97 -10.50
N ALA A 136 8.03 -6.84 -10.46
CA ALA A 136 6.71 -6.47 -9.94
C ALA A 136 6.70 -6.29 -8.43
N PHE A 137 7.50 -7.06 -7.70
CA PHE A 137 7.65 -6.89 -6.26
C PHE A 137 8.73 -5.85 -5.99
N GLN A 138 8.38 -4.79 -5.27
CA GLN A 138 9.23 -3.61 -5.11
C GLN A 138 9.29 -3.18 -3.66
N ALA A 139 10.38 -2.50 -3.30
CA ALA A 139 10.59 -2.00 -1.95
C ALA A 139 11.18 -0.59 -1.98
N ILE A 140 10.96 0.14 -0.89
CA ILE A 140 11.54 1.47 -0.69
C ILE A 140 12.00 1.62 0.76
N GLU A 141 13.19 2.21 0.94
CA GLU A 141 13.65 2.65 2.25
C GLU A 141 13.15 4.08 2.48
N LEU A 142 12.29 4.26 3.47
CA LEU A 142 11.86 5.59 3.90
C LEU A 142 12.91 6.22 4.81
N VAL A 143 13.66 5.38 5.51
CA VAL A 143 14.84 5.76 6.30
C VAL A 143 16.03 5.06 5.69
N GLU A 144 17.07 5.81 5.35
CA GLU A 144 18.27 5.27 4.69
C GLU A 144 18.84 4.09 5.47
N GLY A 145 19.13 3.01 4.77
CA GLY A 145 19.71 1.80 5.36
C GLY A 145 18.71 0.87 6.06
N ALA A 146 17.41 1.18 6.05
CA ALA A 146 16.43 0.37 6.76
C ALA A 146 16.37 -1.08 6.29
N LEU A 147 16.65 -1.34 5.01
CA LEU A 147 16.64 -2.68 4.43
C LEU A 147 18.04 -3.32 4.41
N ALA A 148 19.08 -2.57 4.77
CA ALA A 148 20.45 -3.07 4.72
C ALA A 148 20.65 -4.22 5.71
N GLY A 149 21.28 -5.31 5.27
CA GLY A 149 21.54 -6.48 6.10
C GLY A 149 20.32 -7.37 6.31
N HIS A 150 19.19 -7.06 5.71
CA HIS A 150 17.97 -7.87 5.78
C HIS A 150 17.69 -8.50 4.41
N ALA A 151 17.54 -9.81 4.38
CA ALA A 151 17.20 -10.53 3.17
C ALA A 151 16.29 -11.69 3.51
N GLY A 152 15.43 -12.08 2.57
CA GLY A 152 14.53 -13.21 2.76
C GLY A 152 13.17 -13.01 2.14
N GLU A 153 12.19 -13.75 2.66
CA GLU A 153 10.83 -13.77 2.13
C GLU A 153 9.91 -12.87 2.93
N ILE A 154 9.24 -11.97 2.20
CA ILE A 154 8.22 -11.08 2.74
C ILE A 154 6.86 -11.76 2.65
N ALA A 155 6.11 -11.74 3.73
CA ALA A 155 4.72 -12.19 3.76
C ALA A 155 3.81 -11.01 4.15
N TYR A 156 2.73 -10.85 3.39
CA TYR A 156 1.67 -9.91 3.70
C TYR A 156 0.74 -10.51 4.77
N SER A 157 -0.14 -9.70 5.32
CA SER A 157 -1.17 -10.18 6.24
C SER A 157 -2.04 -11.26 5.58
N PRO A 158 -2.58 -12.24 6.36
CA PRO A 158 -3.29 -13.39 5.78
C PRO A 158 -4.48 -13.03 4.87
N GLU A 159 -5.11 -11.89 5.09
CA GLU A 159 -6.23 -11.41 4.28
C GLU A 159 -5.89 -11.31 2.80
N PHE A 160 -4.62 -11.07 2.46
CA PHE A 160 -4.16 -10.96 1.08
C PHE A 160 -4.20 -12.29 0.32
N ASN A 161 -4.26 -13.41 1.02
CA ASN A 161 -4.29 -14.73 0.38
C ASN A 161 -5.62 -15.01 -0.33
N ASP A 162 -6.64 -14.21 -0.07
CA ASP A 162 -7.97 -14.34 -0.68
C ASP A 162 -8.12 -13.51 -1.98
N LEU A 163 -7.08 -12.82 -2.41
CA LEU A 163 -7.10 -12.03 -3.64
C LEU A 163 -7.02 -12.90 -4.90
#